data_6d8819217e797f863a8f75265a91ac19
#
_entry.id   6d8819217e797f863a8f75265a91ac19
#
_cell.length_a   1.000
_cell.length_b   1.000
_cell.length_c   1.000
_cell.angle_alpha   90.00
_cell.angle_beta   90.00
_cell.angle_gamma   90.00
#
_symmetry.space_group_name_H-M   'P 1'
#
loop_
_entity.id
_entity.type
_entity.pdbx_description
1 polymer ?
#
loop_
_entity_poly.entity_id
_entity_poly.type
_entity_poly.pdbx_seq_one_letter_code
_entity_poly.pdbx_strand_id
1 'polypeptide(L)'
;GFPKSAKEDKEKIMSEAYWNIWNPKVQAKIDKDIEQNRKANAIVGLQNVAAGSEVKIEQVSHDFVFGAHIFNYNQLGTPACNQKYKDVFGTLFNRATVAFYWKTLEMQPNRPRFREEYWDTEEYWNRQTDPKHQPHWRRPSPDQIIDFCLSKGVPVHGHPLIWGNRKWHNPNWIIDQMMTLEEKKEMDKLIVEYGNLDNYLDGEKYTDKYK
;
A
#
# COMPACT_ATOMS: atom_id res chain seq x y z
N GLY A 1 -2.39 -7.87 25.36
CA GLY A 1 -3.64 -8.49 24.95
C GLY A 1 -4.56 -7.51 24.25
N PHE A 2 -5.50 -8.00 23.47
CA PHE A 2 -6.52 -7.14 22.87
C PHE A 2 -7.28 -6.35 23.95
N PRO A 3 -7.59 -5.08 23.74
CA PRO A 3 -8.43 -4.32 24.64
C PRO A 3 -9.76 -5.04 24.88
N LYS A 4 -10.29 -5.00 26.10
CA LYS A 4 -11.58 -5.63 26.40
C LYS A 4 -12.72 -5.16 25.46
N SER A 5 -12.65 -3.91 25.00
CA SER A 5 -13.57 -3.33 24.01
C SER A 5 -13.53 -4.04 22.64
N ALA A 6 -12.41 -4.59 22.22
CA ALA A 6 -12.31 -5.33 20.96
C ALA A 6 -13.15 -6.61 20.95
N LYS A 7 -13.49 -7.15 22.12
CA LYS A 7 -14.33 -8.33 22.25
C LYS A 7 -15.81 -8.02 22.01
N GLU A 8 -16.25 -6.82 22.35
CA GLU A 8 -17.63 -6.33 22.12
C GLU A 8 -17.84 -5.88 20.66
N ASP A 9 -16.76 -5.41 20.00
CA ASP A 9 -16.79 -5.00 18.61
C ASP A 9 -16.25 -6.07 17.65
N LYS A 10 -16.13 -7.30 18.10
CA LYS A 10 -15.57 -8.45 17.38
C LYS A 10 -16.06 -8.55 15.93
N GLU A 11 -17.39 -8.51 15.74
CA GLU A 11 -18.01 -8.67 14.42
C GLU A 11 -17.80 -7.46 13.49
N LYS A 12 -17.51 -6.30 14.06
CA LYS A 12 -17.25 -5.07 13.31
C LYS A 12 -15.80 -4.93 12.86
N ILE A 13 -14.87 -5.55 13.57
CA ILE A 13 -13.42 -5.37 13.37
C ILE A 13 -12.82 -6.50 12.55
N MET A 14 -13.23 -7.73 12.81
CA MET A 14 -12.67 -8.93 12.16
C MET A 14 -13.76 -9.94 11.86
N SER A 15 -13.54 -10.78 10.84
CA SER A 15 -14.41 -11.93 10.58
C SER A 15 -14.36 -12.93 11.73
N GLU A 16 -15.43 -13.72 11.91
CA GLU A 16 -15.49 -14.75 12.94
C GLU A 16 -14.38 -15.80 12.78
N ALA A 17 -13.99 -16.13 11.55
CA ALA A 17 -12.88 -17.03 11.27
C ALA A 17 -11.56 -16.53 11.88
N TYR A 18 -11.29 -15.24 11.85
CA TYR A 18 -10.11 -14.63 12.49
C TYR A 18 -10.17 -14.72 14.00
N TRP A 19 -11.34 -14.48 14.61
CA TRP A 19 -11.50 -14.57 16.06
C TRP A 19 -11.35 -16.01 16.57
N ASN A 20 -11.75 -17.00 15.78
CA ASN A 20 -11.62 -18.42 16.13
C ASN A 20 -10.15 -18.88 16.16
N ILE A 21 -9.25 -18.21 15.42
CA ILE A 21 -7.80 -18.44 15.52
C ILE A 21 -7.26 -17.94 16.86
N TRP A 22 -7.89 -16.90 17.44
CA TRP A 22 -7.46 -16.24 18.67
C TRP A 22 -8.02 -16.95 19.89
N ASN A 23 -7.27 -17.86 20.47
CA ASN A 23 -7.65 -18.64 21.63
C ASN A 23 -6.62 -18.50 22.77
N PRO A 24 -6.93 -18.96 24.01
CA PRO A 24 -6.04 -18.80 25.15
C PRO A 24 -4.64 -19.38 24.96
N LYS A 25 -4.49 -20.46 24.18
CA LYS A 25 -3.17 -21.06 23.90
C LYS A 25 -2.34 -20.15 22.96
N VAL A 26 -2.99 -19.59 21.95
CA VAL A 26 -2.34 -18.63 21.04
C VAL A 26 -1.93 -17.38 21.82
N GLN A 27 -2.79 -16.84 22.67
CA GLN A 27 -2.47 -15.69 23.49
C GLN A 27 -1.30 -15.98 24.45
N ALA A 28 -1.33 -17.10 25.15
CA ALA A 28 -0.24 -17.49 26.07
C ALA A 28 1.10 -17.65 25.32
N LYS A 29 1.07 -18.21 24.11
CA LYS A 29 2.26 -18.29 23.27
C LYS A 29 2.79 -16.91 22.87
N ILE A 30 1.91 -16.01 22.45
CA ILE A 30 2.27 -14.64 22.08
C ILE A 30 2.89 -13.92 23.29
N ASP A 31 2.25 -13.99 24.44
CA ASP A 31 2.75 -13.36 25.66
C ASP A 31 4.13 -13.88 26.04
N LYS A 32 4.35 -15.19 25.97
CA LYS A 32 5.65 -15.80 26.18
C LYS A 32 6.69 -15.34 25.17
N ASP A 33 6.33 -15.30 23.88
CA ASP A 33 7.24 -14.87 22.82
C ASP A 33 7.61 -13.38 22.96
N ILE A 34 6.67 -12.54 23.41
CA ILE A 34 6.92 -11.13 23.73
C ILE A 34 7.93 -11.02 24.88
N GLU A 35 7.70 -11.72 25.99
CA GLU A 35 8.62 -11.70 27.13
C GLU A 35 10.03 -12.13 26.74
N GLN A 36 10.13 -13.19 25.95
CA GLN A 36 11.42 -13.78 25.60
C GLN A 36 12.17 -12.99 24.51
N ASN A 37 11.47 -12.44 23.54
CA ASN A 37 12.08 -11.94 22.30
C ASN A 37 11.90 -10.42 22.08
N ARG A 38 11.04 -9.77 22.87
CA ARG A 38 10.68 -8.36 22.67
C ARG A 38 10.91 -7.48 23.89
N LYS A 39 11.32 -8.07 25.00
CA LYS A 39 11.66 -7.35 26.23
C LYS A 39 13.10 -7.58 26.60
N ALA A 40 13.72 -6.57 27.17
CA ALA A 40 15.03 -6.61 27.74
C ALA A 40 15.08 -5.77 29.01
N ASN A 41 15.98 -6.13 29.94
CA ASN A 41 16.25 -5.29 31.09
C ASN A 41 17.15 -4.13 30.69
N ALA A 42 16.79 -2.93 31.14
CA ALA A 42 17.61 -1.75 30.97
C ALA A 42 17.93 -1.15 32.34
N ILE A 43 19.16 -0.63 32.50
CA ILE A 43 19.58 0.13 33.67
C ILE A 43 19.71 1.59 33.25
N VAL A 44 18.97 2.46 33.88
CA VAL A 44 19.03 3.90 33.66
C VAL A 44 19.74 4.57 34.82
N GLY A 45 20.93 5.09 34.56
CA GLY A 45 21.68 5.89 35.54
C GLY A 45 21.16 7.33 35.55
N LEU A 46 20.67 7.76 36.72
CA LEU A 46 20.22 9.13 36.91
C LEU A 46 21.26 9.92 37.67
N GLN A 47 21.67 11.08 37.19
CA GLN A 47 22.58 11.99 37.87
C GLN A 47 21.81 13.19 38.41
N ASN A 48 22.19 13.67 39.59
CA ASN A 48 21.60 14.88 40.21
C ASN A 48 20.09 14.81 40.52
N VAL A 49 19.59 13.59 40.77
CA VAL A 49 18.19 13.35 41.14
C VAL A 49 18.16 13.06 42.66
N ALA A 50 17.29 13.80 43.39
CA ALA A 50 17.11 13.59 44.81
C ALA A 50 16.52 12.18 45.10
N ALA A 51 16.90 11.58 46.23
CA ALA A 51 16.29 10.34 46.65
C ALA A 51 14.78 10.52 46.89
N GLY A 52 13.95 9.61 46.33
CA GLY A 52 12.51 9.66 46.42
C GLY A 52 11.82 10.48 45.29
N SER A 53 12.58 11.01 44.33
CA SER A 53 11.98 11.64 43.14
C SER A 53 11.23 10.63 42.28
N GLU A 54 10.08 11.02 41.79
CA GLU A 54 9.37 10.27 40.76
C GLU A 54 10.05 10.39 39.40
N VAL A 55 10.27 9.29 38.73
CA VAL A 55 10.90 9.24 37.40
C VAL A 55 9.92 8.64 36.40
N LYS A 56 9.56 9.42 35.39
CA LYS A 56 8.73 8.96 34.27
C LYS A 56 9.65 8.56 33.12
N ILE A 57 9.51 7.32 32.65
CA ILE A 57 10.22 6.80 31.49
C ILE A 57 9.22 6.61 30.35
N GLU A 58 9.48 7.24 29.22
CA GLU A 58 8.66 7.10 28.00
C GLU A 58 9.51 6.62 26.84
N GLN A 59 9.02 5.63 26.11
CA GLN A 59 9.60 5.25 24.84
C GLN A 59 9.17 6.25 23.77
N VAL A 60 10.12 6.92 23.13
CA VAL A 60 9.86 7.93 22.10
C VAL A 60 10.09 7.43 20.69
N SER A 61 10.84 6.34 20.52
CA SER A 61 11.10 5.72 19.22
C SER A 61 11.40 4.23 19.36
N HIS A 62 11.36 3.50 18.27
CA HIS A 62 11.76 2.09 18.17
C HIS A 62 12.21 1.77 16.74
N ASP A 63 13.06 0.76 16.59
CA ASP A 63 13.59 0.31 15.30
C ASP A 63 12.63 -0.64 14.56
N PHE A 64 11.58 -1.12 15.22
CA PHE A 64 10.61 -2.00 14.58
C PHE A 64 9.89 -1.25 13.48
N VAL A 65 9.88 -1.84 12.26
CA VAL A 65 9.19 -1.27 11.10
C VAL A 65 7.70 -1.54 11.23
N PHE A 66 6.94 -0.46 11.45
CA PHE A 66 5.49 -0.48 11.46
C PHE A 66 4.99 0.39 10.31
N GLY A 67 4.69 -0.25 9.18
CA GLY A 67 4.39 0.44 7.93
C GLY A 67 3.05 0.09 7.34
N ALA A 68 2.57 0.94 6.46
CA ALA A 68 1.35 0.73 5.70
C ALA A 68 1.44 1.30 4.28
N HIS A 69 0.52 0.84 3.41
CA HIS A 69 0.29 1.48 2.12
C HIS A 69 -0.34 2.86 2.31
N ILE A 70 0.25 3.88 1.67
CA ILE A 70 -0.28 5.26 1.70
C ILE A 70 -1.15 5.57 0.46
N PHE A 71 -1.87 4.57 -0.04
CA PHE A 71 -2.59 4.62 -1.31
C PHE A 71 -3.82 5.54 -1.31
N ASN A 72 -4.33 5.90 -0.15
CA ASN A 72 -5.49 6.78 -0.01
C ASN A 72 -5.13 8.26 0.21
N TYR A 73 -3.87 8.61 0.05
CA TYR A 73 -3.42 10.00 0.16
C TYR A 73 -4.22 10.92 -0.76
N ASN A 74 -4.85 11.93 -0.21
CA ASN A 74 -5.76 12.87 -0.90
C ASN A 74 -6.97 12.24 -1.63
N GLN A 75 -7.40 11.01 -1.26
CA GLN A 75 -8.50 10.29 -1.94
C GLN A 75 -9.70 9.97 -1.03
N LEU A 76 -9.85 10.65 0.09
CA LEU A 76 -10.93 10.39 1.05
C LEU A 76 -12.13 11.33 0.93
N GLY A 77 -12.34 11.90 -0.25
CA GLY A 77 -13.55 12.62 -0.64
C GLY A 77 -13.69 14.05 -0.08
N THR A 78 -13.14 14.35 1.10
CA THR A 78 -13.20 15.70 1.69
C THR A 78 -11.83 16.17 2.19
N PRO A 79 -11.56 17.49 2.18
CA PRO A 79 -10.32 18.04 2.73
C PRO A 79 -10.08 17.65 4.19
N ALA A 80 -11.13 17.62 5.00
CA ALA A 80 -11.05 17.25 6.43
C ALA A 80 -10.63 15.79 6.62
N CYS A 81 -11.21 14.84 5.85
CA CYS A 81 -10.83 13.43 5.89
C CYS A 81 -9.39 13.23 5.39
N ASN A 82 -9.00 13.92 4.32
CA ASN A 82 -7.64 13.86 3.79
C ASN A 82 -6.62 14.39 4.79
N GLN A 83 -6.93 15.49 5.48
CA GLN A 83 -6.04 16.04 6.51
C GLN A 83 -5.92 15.09 7.70
N LYS A 84 -7.04 14.59 8.21
CA LYS A 84 -7.04 13.60 9.30
C LYS A 84 -6.23 12.34 8.95
N TYR A 85 -6.36 11.85 7.71
CA TYR A 85 -5.56 10.73 7.24
C TYR A 85 -4.07 11.00 7.31
N LYS A 86 -3.64 12.18 6.83
CA LYS A 86 -2.23 12.60 6.88
C LYS A 86 -1.71 12.70 8.32
N ASP A 87 -2.48 13.28 9.21
CA ASP A 87 -2.09 13.45 10.60
C ASP A 87 -1.93 12.12 11.31
N VAL A 88 -2.92 11.23 11.13
CA VAL A 88 -2.90 9.88 11.72
C VAL A 88 -1.78 9.03 11.12
N PHE A 89 -1.60 9.06 9.79
CA PHE A 89 -0.57 8.27 9.12
C PHE A 89 0.83 8.62 9.61
N GLY A 90 1.16 9.91 9.64
CA GLY A 90 2.47 10.40 10.09
C GLY A 90 2.75 10.17 11.58
N THR A 91 1.71 9.91 12.39
CA THR A 91 1.86 9.61 13.82
C THR A 91 2.00 8.12 14.10
N LEU A 92 1.27 7.27 13.35
CA LEU A 92 1.20 5.83 13.61
C LEU A 92 2.30 5.04 12.90
N PHE A 93 2.70 5.44 11.71
CA PHE A 93 3.59 4.65 10.87
C PHE A 93 4.98 5.28 10.75
N ASN A 94 6.00 4.44 10.85
CA ASN A 94 7.39 4.79 10.61
C ASN A 94 7.93 4.28 9.27
N ARG A 95 7.06 3.76 8.41
CA ARG A 95 7.36 3.32 7.03
C ARG A 95 6.12 3.45 6.17
N ALA A 96 6.29 3.89 4.91
CA ALA A 96 5.20 3.98 3.95
C ALA A 96 5.52 3.18 2.68
N THR A 97 4.50 2.51 2.11
CA THR A 97 4.59 1.91 0.78
C THR A 97 3.84 2.79 -0.21
N VAL A 98 4.56 3.31 -1.19
CA VAL A 98 4.06 4.17 -2.27
C VAL A 98 3.77 3.32 -3.51
N ALA A 99 2.65 3.58 -4.17
CA ALA A 99 2.25 2.83 -5.36
C ALA A 99 3.04 3.28 -6.60
N PHE A 100 3.75 2.33 -7.22
CA PHE A 100 4.48 2.52 -8.46
C PHE A 100 3.98 1.57 -9.56
N TYR A 101 2.68 1.38 -9.65
CA TYR A 101 2.09 0.53 -10.69
C TYR A 101 2.38 1.10 -12.08
N TRP A 102 3.27 0.46 -12.82
CA TRP A 102 3.76 0.96 -14.11
C TRP A 102 2.65 1.33 -15.08
N LYS A 103 1.61 0.49 -15.18
CA LYS A 103 0.45 0.73 -16.06
C LYS A 103 -0.18 2.11 -15.87
N THR A 104 -0.26 2.57 -14.63
CA THR A 104 -0.89 3.85 -14.29
C THR A 104 0.12 4.97 -14.03
N LEU A 105 1.39 4.62 -13.83
CA LEU A 105 2.46 5.59 -13.71
C LEU A 105 2.89 6.11 -15.09
N GLU A 106 2.92 5.25 -16.11
CA GLU A 106 3.32 5.59 -17.47
C GLU A 106 2.29 5.08 -18.48
N MET A 107 1.14 5.72 -18.52
CA MET A 107 0.04 5.34 -19.43
C MET A 107 0.36 5.60 -20.90
N GLN A 108 1.32 6.49 -21.18
CA GLN A 108 1.86 6.76 -22.51
C GLN A 108 3.40 6.62 -22.50
N PRO A 109 4.01 6.10 -23.56
CA PRO A 109 5.45 5.92 -23.63
C PRO A 109 6.24 7.20 -23.36
N ASN A 110 7.28 7.12 -22.53
CA ASN A 110 8.15 8.22 -22.18
C ASN A 110 7.46 9.41 -21.48
N ARG A 111 6.31 9.16 -20.86
CA ARG A 111 5.56 10.17 -20.10
C ARG A 111 5.19 9.66 -18.71
N PRO A 112 6.18 9.33 -17.86
CA PRO A 112 5.91 8.85 -16.50
C PRO A 112 5.33 9.99 -15.67
N ARG A 113 4.29 9.67 -14.91
CA ARG A 113 3.58 10.60 -14.05
C ARG A 113 4.16 10.58 -12.63
N PHE A 114 5.29 11.22 -12.45
CA PHE A 114 5.84 11.43 -11.11
C PHE A 114 5.17 12.59 -10.39
N ARG A 115 4.75 13.62 -11.12
CA ARG A 115 4.12 14.83 -10.62
C ARG A 115 2.68 14.96 -11.09
N GLU A 116 1.86 15.61 -10.28
CA GLU A 116 0.44 15.81 -10.53
C GLU A 116 0.14 16.61 -11.82
N GLU A 117 0.99 17.57 -12.14
CA GLU A 117 0.86 18.46 -13.29
C GLU A 117 0.81 17.75 -14.66
N TYR A 118 1.24 16.51 -14.75
CA TYR A 118 1.27 15.81 -16.03
C TYR A 118 -0.09 15.27 -16.48
N TRP A 119 -0.96 14.83 -15.55
CA TRP A 119 -2.15 14.06 -15.94
C TRP A 119 -3.40 14.28 -15.07
N ASP A 120 -3.29 14.86 -13.90
CA ASP A 120 -4.36 14.88 -12.90
C ASP A 120 -4.91 16.26 -12.62
N THR A 121 -4.45 17.29 -13.30
CA THR A 121 -4.95 18.63 -13.05
C THR A 121 -6.39 18.74 -13.57
N GLU A 122 -7.22 19.51 -12.85
CA GLU A 122 -8.55 19.86 -13.30
C GLU A 122 -8.52 20.47 -14.71
N GLU A 123 -7.50 21.29 -15.00
CA GLU A 123 -7.26 21.88 -16.31
C GLU A 123 -7.04 20.83 -17.40
N TYR A 124 -6.31 19.75 -17.13
CA TYR A 124 -6.14 18.65 -18.08
C TYR A 124 -7.50 17.99 -18.42
N TRP A 125 -8.28 17.63 -17.40
CA TRP A 125 -9.57 16.95 -17.59
C TRP A 125 -10.60 17.82 -18.27
N ASN A 126 -10.64 19.12 -17.97
CA ASN A 126 -11.56 20.07 -18.60
C ASN A 126 -11.28 20.28 -20.09
N ARG A 127 -10.08 19.98 -20.56
CA ARG A 127 -9.71 20.03 -21.98
C ARG A 127 -10.05 18.75 -22.75
N GLN A 128 -10.42 17.67 -22.10
CA GLN A 128 -10.72 16.41 -22.76
C GLN A 128 -12.14 16.43 -23.35
N THR A 129 -12.28 16.05 -24.62
CA THR A 129 -13.60 15.94 -25.29
C THR A 129 -14.36 14.70 -24.85
N ASP A 130 -13.67 13.64 -24.46
CA ASP A 130 -14.23 12.40 -23.95
C ASP A 130 -13.45 11.91 -22.73
N PRO A 131 -13.67 12.54 -21.57
CA PRO A 131 -12.91 12.21 -20.35
C PRO A 131 -13.13 10.78 -19.86
N LYS A 132 -14.27 10.17 -20.19
CA LYS A 132 -14.56 8.79 -19.73
C LYS A 132 -13.65 7.74 -20.36
N HIS A 133 -13.18 7.96 -21.58
CA HIS A 133 -12.30 7.04 -22.31
C HIS A 133 -10.82 7.42 -22.22
N GLN A 134 -10.50 8.51 -21.54
CA GLN A 134 -9.10 8.85 -21.27
C GLN A 134 -8.52 7.96 -20.17
N PRO A 135 -7.24 7.61 -20.27
CA PRO A 135 -6.56 6.91 -19.18
C PRO A 135 -6.64 7.71 -17.88
N HIS A 136 -7.08 7.05 -16.80
CA HIS A 136 -7.22 7.68 -15.49
C HIS A 136 -6.12 7.23 -14.55
N TRP A 137 -5.53 8.20 -13.84
CA TRP A 137 -4.69 7.90 -12.71
C TRP A 137 -5.56 7.61 -11.49
N ARG A 138 -5.52 6.38 -11.03
CA ARG A 138 -6.31 5.95 -9.88
C ARG A 138 -5.74 6.42 -8.54
N ARG A 139 -4.45 6.75 -8.51
CA ARG A 139 -3.75 7.13 -7.28
C ARG A 139 -3.00 8.43 -7.48
N PRO A 140 -2.75 9.19 -6.41
CA PRO A 140 -1.95 10.40 -6.51
C PRO A 140 -0.55 10.12 -7.05
N SER A 141 0.06 11.14 -7.67
CA SER A 141 1.43 11.06 -8.14
C SER A 141 2.40 10.78 -7.00
N PRO A 142 3.46 9.99 -7.23
CA PRO A 142 4.37 9.58 -6.16
C PRO A 142 5.09 10.73 -5.47
N ASP A 143 5.52 11.76 -6.20
CA ASP A 143 6.34 12.84 -5.66
C ASP A 143 5.69 13.54 -4.46
N GLN A 144 4.43 13.93 -4.57
CA GLN A 144 3.72 14.59 -3.46
C GLN A 144 3.57 13.69 -2.23
N ILE A 145 3.47 12.38 -2.42
CA ILE A 145 3.40 11.41 -1.33
C ILE A 145 4.77 11.25 -0.67
N ILE A 146 5.82 11.19 -1.48
CA ILE A 146 7.20 11.10 -1.01
C ILE A 146 7.57 12.35 -0.21
N ASP A 147 7.26 13.54 -0.72
CA ASP A 147 7.49 14.80 -0.04
C ASP A 147 6.76 14.86 1.32
N PHE A 148 5.51 14.42 1.35
CA PHE A 148 4.77 14.30 2.60
C PHE A 148 5.46 13.34 3.57
N CYS A 149 5.82 12.14 3.14
CA CYS A 149 6.48 11.15 3.98
C CYS A 149 7.82 11.67 4.53
N LEU A 150 8.63 12.30 3.69
CA LEU A 150 9.90 12.91 4.08
C LEU A 150 9.69 14.03 5.12
N SER A 151 8.66 14.86 4.95
CA SER A 151 8.31 15.92 5.90
C SER A 151 7.92 15.38 7.28
N LYS A 152 7.51 14.12 7.37
CA LYS A 152 7.16 13.40 8.61
C LYS A 152 8.28 12.50 9.12
N GLY A 153 9.42 12.46 8.46
CA GLY A 153 10.51 11.54 8.79
C GLY A 153 10.16 10.06 8.54
N VAL A 154 9.19 9.79 7.65
CA VAL A 154 8.73 8.44 7.31
C VAL A 154 9.43 7.96 6.04
N PRO A 155 10.39 7.03 6.12
CA PRO A 155 11.01 6.43 4.94
C PRO A 155 10.00 5.72 4.06
N VAL A 156 10.24 5.75 2.74
CA VAL A 156 9.32 5.20 1.73
C VAL A 156 9.88 3.96 1.05
N HIS A 157 8.97 3.09 0.61
CA HIS A 157 9.22 1.93 -0.22
C HIS A 157 8.28 1.97 -1.42
N GLY A 158 8.85 1.96 -2.64
CA GLY A 158 8.07 1.90 -3.89
C GLY A 158 7.66 0.46 -4.20
N HIS A 159 6.39 0.22 -4.53
CA HIS A 159 5.90 -1.14 -4.80
C HIS A 159 4.58 -1.14 -5.60
N PRO A 160 4.45 -2.12 -6.51
CA PRO A 160 5.49 -2.74 -7.33
C PRO A 160 5.79 -1.86 -8.53
N LEU A 161 7.00 -1.88 -9.07
CA LEU A 161 7.30 -1.24 -10.33
C LEU A 161 6.90 -2.15 -11.50
N ILE A 162 7.37 -3.38 -11.47
CA ILE A 162 7.05 -4.41 -12.47
C ILE A 162 6.44 -5.61 -11.75
N TRP A 163 5.31 -6.07 -12.27
CA TRP A 163 4.66 -7.30 -11.82
C TRP A 163 4.05 -8.02 -13.02
N GLY A 164 4.06 -9.35 -13.02
CA GLY A 164 3.62 -10.17 -14.13
C GLY A 164 2.13 -10.15 -14.48
N ASN A 165 1.34 -9.34 -13.81
CA ASN A 165 -0.10 -9.21 -14.08
C ASN A 165 -0.36 -8.11 -15.12
N ARG A 166 -0.73 -8.50 -16.34
CA ARG A 166 -0.95 -7.58 -17.46
C ARG A 166 -2.13 -6.63 -17.24
N LYS A 167 -3.19 -7.09 -16.60
CA LYS A 167 -4.40 -6.28 -16.38
C LYS A 167 -4.13 -5.05 -15.52
N TRP A 168 -3.36 -5.24 -14.45
CA TRP A 168 -3.23 -4.25 -13.40
C TRP A 168 -1.90 -3.50 -13.41
N HIS A 169 -0.85 -4.09 -14.02
CA HIS A 169 0.51 -3.60 -13.81
C HIS A 169 1.28 -3.20 -15.07
N ASN A 170 1.05 -3.86 -16.20
CA ASN A 170 1.78 -3.55 -17.42
C ASN A 170 1.03 -2.54 -18.28
N PRO A 171 1.69 -1.46 -18.77
CA PRO A 171 1.08 -0.53 -19.71
C PRO A 171 0.64 -1.24 -21.00
N ASN A 172 -0.52 -0.87 -21.54
CA ASN A 172 -1.01 -1.48 -22.77
C ASN A 172 -0.06 -1.24 -23.95
N TRP A 173 0.55 -0.05 -24.02
CA TRP A 173 1.46 0.30 -25.10
C TRP A 173 2.71 -0.59 -25.18
N ILE A 174 3.22 -1.13 -24.06
CA ILE A 174 4.38 -2.02 -24.08
C ILE A 174 4.02 -3.38 -24.70
N ILE A 175 2.82 -3.87 -24.42
CA ILE A 175 2.29 -5.10 -25.02
C ILE A 175 2.17 -4.92 -26.52
N ASP A 176 1.66 -3.77 -26.96
CA ASP A 176 1.52 -3.44 -28.38
C ASP A 176 2.86 -3.34 -29.11
N GLN A 177 3.92 -2.90 -28.44
CA GLN A 177 5.27 -2.81 -29.02
C GLN A 177 6.01 -4.15 -29.02
N MET A 178 5.74 -5.03 -28.06
CA MET A 178 6.48 -6.29 -27.89
C MET A 178 5.86 -7.48 -28.64
N MET A 179 4.61 -7.36 -29.06
CA MET A 179 3.90 -8.46 -29.71
C MET A 179 3.93 -8.33 -31.24
N THR A 180 4.20 -9.44 -31.91
CA THR A 180 4.00 -9.57 -33.36
C THR A 180 2.51 -9.53 -33.72
N LEU A 181 2.21 -9.36 -35.00
CA LEU A 181 0.83 -9.37 -35.48
C LEU A 181 0.16 -10.73 -35.25
N GLU A 182 0.91 -11.82 -35.38
CA GLU A 182 0.44 -13.18 -35.14
C GLU A 182 0.11 -13.39 -33.66
N GLU A 183 0.98 -12.95 -32.76
CA GLU A 183 0.75 -13.05 -31.33
C GLU A 183 -0.46 -12.22 -30.88
N LYS A 184 -0.66 -11.04 -31.46
CA LYS A 184 -1.86 -10.22 -31.20
C LYS A 184 -3.14 -10.94 -31.65
N LYS A 185 -3.14 -11.54 -32.85
CA LYS A 185 -4.29 -12.33 -33.33
C LYS A 185 -4.58 -13.53 -32.46
N GLU A 186 -3.54 -14.20 -31.96
CA GLU A 186 -3.72 -15.31 -31.05
C GLU A 186 -4.28 -14.85 -29.71
N MET A 187 -3.78 -13.74 -29.17
CA MET A 187 -4.30 -13.11 -27.96
C MET A 187 -5.78 -12.72 -28.11
N ASP A 188 -6.16 -12.13 -29.26
CA ASP A 188 -7.56 -11.77 -29.53
C ASP A 188 -8.48 -12.99 -29.53
N LYS A 189 -8.04 -14.12 -30.10
CA LYS A 189 -8.79 -15.38 -30.02
C LYS A 189 -8.95 -15.87 -28.59
N LEU A 190 -7.90 -15.80 -27.78
CA LEU A 190 -7.95 -16.22 -26.38
C LEU A 190 -8.88 -15.30 -25.56
N ILE A 191 -8.90 -14.00 -25.84
CA ILE A 191 -9.83 -13.06 -25.21
C ILE A 191 -11.27 -13.42 -25.56
N VAL A 192 -11.56 -13.78 -26.82
CA VAL A 192 -12.89 -14.21 -27.25
C VAL A 192 -13.29 -15.52 -26.58
N GLU A 193 -12.38 -16.50 -26.51
CA GLU A 193 -12.63 -17.81 -25.93
C GLU A 193 -12.86 -17.76 -24.42
N TYR A 194 -12.08 -16.96 -23.68
CA TYR A 194 -12.09 -16.93 -22.21
C TYR A 194 -12.73 -15.68 -21.61
N GLY A 195 -13.28 -14.80 -22.46
CA GLY A 195 -13.90 -13.53 -22.05
C GLY A 195 -12.92 -12.40 -21.73
N ASN A 196 -11.71 -12.73 -21.30
CA ASN A 196 -10.57 -11.82 -21.19
C ASN A 196 -9.27 -12.61 -21.01
N LEU A 197 -8.15 -11.93 -21.26
CA LEU A 197 -6.83 -12.56 -21.16
C LEU A 197 -6.49 -13.00 -19.71
N ASP A 198 -6.99 -12.30 -18.72
CA ASP A 198 -6.73 -12.66 -17.32
C ASP A 198 -7.39 -13.99 -16.95
N ASN A 199 -8.61 -14.24 -17.43
CA ASN A 199 -9.28 -15.54 -17.22
C ASN A 199 -8.50 -16.69 -17.85
N TYR A 200 -7.88 -16.43 -19.00
CA TYR A 200 -6.99 -17.43 -19.63
C TYR A 200 -5.71 -17.62 -18.82
N LEU A 201 -5.12 -16.55 -18.32
CA LEU A 201 -3.88 -16.58 -17.55
C LEU A 201 -4.06 -17.22 -16.16
N ASP A 202 -5.24 -17.09 -15.57
CA ASP A 202 -5.58 -17.69 -14.28
C ASP A 202 -6.03 -19.17 -14.42
N GLY A 203 -6.23 -19.67 -15.65
CA GLY A 203 -6.63 -21.05 -15.92
C GLY A 203 -5.46 -22.05 -15.92
N GLU A 204 -5.78 -23.34 -15.73
CA GLU A 204 -4.81 -24.45 -15.70
C GLU A 204 -3.93 -24.58 -16.97
N LYS A 205 -4.34 -23.98 -18.07
CA LYS A 205 -3.61 -24.01 -19.35
C LYS A 205 -2.44 -23.04 -19.45
N TYR A 206 -2.28 -22.18 -18.47
CA TYR A 206 -1.21 -21.17 -18.45
C TYR A 206 0.13 -21.68 -17.92
N THR A 207 0.32 -22.98 -17.83
CA THR A 207 1.39 -23.52 -17.01
C THR A 207 2.80 -23.33 -17.54
N ASP A 208 3.08 -23.40 -18.85
CA ASP A 208 4.49 -23.52 -19.28
C ASP A 208 4.97 -22.59 -20.40
N LYS A 209 4.09 -21.93 -21.13
CA LYS A 209 4.51 -21.11 -22.28
C LYS A 209 4.88 -19.66 -21.93
N TYR A 210 4.48 -19.18 -20.73
CA TYR A 210 4.60 -17.77 -20.33
C TYR A 210 5.15 -17.58 -18.90
N LYS A 211 5.64 -18.66 -18.28
CA LYS A 211 6.49 -18.59 -17.10
C LYS A 211 7.91 -18.31 -17.52
#